data_018721b3f304a090186eeed80c62a3db
#
_entry.id   018721b3f304a090186eeed80c62a3db
#
_cell.length_a   1.000
_cell.length_b   1.000
_cell.length_c   1.000
_cell.angle_alpha   90.00
_cell.angle_beta   90.00
_cell.angle_gamma   90.00
#
_symmetry.space_group_name_H-M   'P 1'
#
loop_
_entity.id
_entity.type
_entity.pdbx_description
1 polymer ?
#
loop_
_entity_poly.entity_id
_entity_poly.type
_entity_poly.pdbx_seq_one_letter_code
_entity_poly.pdbx_strand_id
1 'polypeptide(L)'
;MELKVNIKKRLRSFELVADFELKNEVLGILGHSGAGKSMLLKCIAGLERPDDGYISLNGKVLYDSSCGINLSPQQRRIGYLFQSYALFPNMTVEENLSFVMKERADLKPKRIEDLLASFSISTLKDAFPSALSGGQQQRAALARAVAADLELLLLDEPFSALDTYVKEQLESELDRLLFFYGNSAILVSHDVDEAFRLSDKMAVIQDGKLFPVKEKHELISRPETSAEAVNAGFSNISSISIVGDRELIADEFGINITFNNIIPDWCRYIAISSRALELAADTEQECVYTMKLLRVVENTSSYFLYFRKSGTLGRAIKAEISKEYIKDISFLENGTEFGLRIPEASIMFLRQ
;
A
#
# COMPACT_ATOMS: atom_id res chain seq x y z
N MET A 1 10.84 5.60 19.32
CA MET A 1 10.76 4.11 19.18
C MET A 1 11.76 3.66 18.13
N GLU A 2 12.37 2.49 18.27
CA GLU A 2 13.20 1.84 17.25
C GLU A 2 12.79 0.39 17.13
N LEU A 3 12.34 0.00 15.96
CA LEU A 3 12.03 -1.39 15.59
C LEU A 3 13.08 -1.88 14.59
N LYS A 4 13.66 -3.06 14.84
CA LYS A 4 14.52 -3.76 13.87
C LYS A 4 13.91 -5.12 13.60
N VAL A 5 13.76 -5.44 12.34
CA VAL A 5 13.21 -6.70 11.86
C VAL A 5 14.14 -7.27 10.80
N ASN A 6 14.64 -8.47 11.03
CA ASN A 6 15.35 -9.27 10.03
C ASN A 6 14.89 -10.71 10.22
N ILE A 7 13.96 -11.18 9.41
CA ILE A 7 13.34 -12.49 9.59
C ILE A 7 13.16 -13.25 8.29
N LYS A 8 13.12 -14.58 8.44
CA LYS A 8 12.70 -15.52 7.41
C LYS A 8 11.61 -16.43 7.95
N LYS A 9 10.61 -16.71 7.13
CA LYS A 9 9.52 -17.62 7.45
C LYS A 9 9.11 -18.40 6.22
N ARG A 10 9.23 -19.72 6.23
CA ARG A 10 8.74 -20.60 5.16
C ARG A 10 7.22 -20.70 5.22
N LEU A 11 6.59 -20.46 4.10
CA LEU A 11 5.18 -20.66 3.86
C LEU A 11 5.00 -21.77 2.82
N ARG A 12 3.78 -22.19 2.57
CA ARG A 12 3.52 -23.31 1.64
C ARG A 12 3.99 -23.05 0.21
N SER A 13 3.89 -21.80 -0.25
CA SER A 13 4.13 -21.41 -1.66
C SER A 13 5.37 -20.54 -1.85
N PHE A 14 5.87 -19.88 -0.81
CA PHE A 14 7.03 -19.00 -0.86
C PHE A 14 7.69 -18.86 0.51
N GLU A 15 8.84 -18.21 0.55
CA GLU A 15 9.51 -17.80 1.79
C GLU A 15 9.30 -16.30 2.03
N LEU A 16 8.77 -15.93 3.20
CA LEU A 16 8.73 -14.56 3.65
C LEU A 16 10.14 -14.14 4.10
N VAL A 17 10.65 -13.07 3.50
CA VAL A 17 11.93 -12.45 3.87
C VAL A 17 11.70 -10.96 4.07
N ALA A 18 12.01 -10.46 5.26
CA ALA A 18 11.88 -9.06 5.59
C ALA A 18 13.09 -8.57 6.39
N ASP A 19 13.69 -7.49 5.93
CA ASP A 19 14.81 -6.81 6.58
C ASP A 19 14.60 -5.31 6.52
N PHE A 20 14.32 -4.68 7.68
CA PHE A 20 14.11 -3.23 7.77
C PHE A 20 14.25 -2.70 9.20
N GLU A 21 14.48 -1.40 9.29
CA GLU A 21 14.43 -0.62 10.53
C GLU A 21 13.39 0.49 10.42
N LEU A 22 12.72 0.79 11.55
CA LEU A 22 11.71 1.84 11.66
C LEU A 22 11.98 2.69 12.92
N LYS A 23 11.93 4.03 12.79
CA LYS A 23 12.20 4.96 13.91
C LYS A 23 11.14 6.05 13.98
N ASN A 24 10.26 5.99 15.01
CA ASN A 24 9.22 7.00 15.29
C ASN A 24 8.40 7.43 14.07
N GLU A 25 8.05 6.49 13.21
CA GLU A 25 7.40 6.74 11.92
C GLU A 25 6.26 5.73 11.72
N VAL A 26 5.36 6.03 10.81
CA VAL A 26 4.36 5.11 10.31
C VAL A 26 4.85 4.51 9.00
N LEU A 27 4.96 3.18 8.95
CA LEU A 27 5.35 2.42 7.75
C LEU A 27 4.13 1.83 7.07
N GLY A 28 3.87 2.23 5.82
CA GLY A 28 2.90 1.60 4.93
C GLY A 28 3.53 0.46 4.14
N ILE A 29 2.95 -0.74 4.19
CA ILE A 29 3.41 -1.88 3.39
C ILE A 29 2.33 -2.23 2.37
N LEU A 30 2.66 -2.02 1.10
CA LEU A 30 1.81 -2.36 -0.04
C LEU A 30 2.10 -3.77 -0.56
N GLY A 31 1.10 -4.39 -1.15
CA GLY A 31 1.24 -5.67 -1.83
C GLY A 31 -0.10 -6.32 -2.12
N HIS A 32 -0.13 -7.21 -3.12
CA HIS A 32 -1.35 -7.93 -3.46
C HIS A 32 -1.81 -8.89 -2.35
N SER A 33 -3.06 -9.36 -2.45
CA SER A 33 -3.56 -10.37 -1.52
C SER A 33 -2.71 -11.65 -1.59
N GLY A 34 -2.35 -12.18 -0.44
CA GLY A 34 -1.48 -13.37 -0.35
C GLY A 34 0.03 -13.10 -0.45
N ALA A 35 0.50 -11.85 -0.63
CA ALA A 35 1.93 -11.52 -0.74
C ALA A 35 2.75 -11.75 0.55
N GLY A 36 2.11 -11.97 1.70
CA GLY A 36 2.78 -12.19 2.98
C GLY A 36 2.62 -11.07 4.01
N LYS A 37 1.87 -9.99 3.70
CA LYS A 37 1.66 -8.82 4.57
C LYS A 37 1.23 -9.18 6.00
N SER A 38 0.09 -9.86 6.14
CA SER A 38 -0.44 -10.27 7.45
C SER A 38 0.49 -11.25 8.18
N MET A 39 1.22 -12.09 7.44
CA MET A 39 2.20 -13.00 8.03
C MET A 39 3.37 -12.24 8.66
N LEU A 40 3.88 -11.21 7.98
CA LEU A 40 4.91 -10.32 8.53
C LEU A 40 4.44 -9.67 9.83
N LEU A 41 3.23 -9.08 9.84
CA LEU A 41 2.68 -8.49 11.07
C LEU A 41 2.52 -9.51 12.20
N LYS A 42 2.03 -10.72 11.90
CA LYS A 42 1.90 -11.81 12.89
C LYS A 42 3.24 -12.24 13.47
N CYS A 43 4.30 -12.29 12.66
CA CYS A 43 5.65 -12.56 13.13
C CYS A 43 6.15 -11.48 14.08
N ILE A 44 5.94 -10.19 13.76
CA ILE A 44 6.33 -9.06 14.61
C ILE A 44 5.54 -9.08 15.93
N ALA A 45 4.24 -9.37 15.88
CA ALA A 45 3.37 -9.46 17.05
C ALA A 45 3.67 -10.68 17.96
N GLY A 46 4.36 -11.70 17.42
CA GLY A 46 4.61 -12.97 18.12
C GLY A 46 3.45 -13.95 18.08
N LEU A 47 2.46 -13.70 17.20
CA LEU A 47 1.35 -14.61 16.90
C LEU A 47 1.80 -15.79 16.05
N GLU A 48 2.83 -15.55 15.23
CA GLU A 48 3.53 -16.57 14.45
C GLU A 48 5.03 -16.51 14.76
N ARG A 49 5.67 -17.67 14.81
CA ARG A 49 7.11 -17.75 15.05
C ARG A 49 7.84 -17.70 13.71
N PRO A 50 8.78 -16.76 13.49
CA PRO A 50 9.72 -16.85 12.36
C PRO A 50 10.55 -18.15 12.43
N ASP A 51 11.05 -18.62 11.30
CA ASP A 51 11.93 -19.79 11.27
C ASP A 51 13.38 -19.40 11.55
N ASP A 52 13.77 -18.17 11.15
CA ASP A 52 15.11 -17.62 11.39
C ASP A 52 15.07 -16.10 11.55
N GLY A 53 16.09 -15.54 12.19
CA GLY A 53 16.34 -14.11 12.24
C GLY A 53 16.16 -13.47 13.61
N TYR A 54 15.86 -12.16 13.59
CA TYR A 54 15.90 -11.29 14.77
C TYR A 54 14.81 -10.22 14.72
N ILE A 55 14.17 -9.94 15.86
CA ILE A 55 13.25 -8.82 16.04
C ILE A 55 13.57 -8.14 17.35
N SER A 56 13.76 -6.82 17.35
CA SER A 56 13.87 -6.02 18.58
C SER A 56 13.02 -4.74 18.49
N LEU A 57 12.53 -4.31 19.65
CA LEU A 57 11.75 -3.09 19.83
C LEU A 57 12.34 -2.31 21.02
N ASN A 58 12.77 -1.07 20.77
CA ASN A 58 13.41 -0.20 21.78
C ASN A 58 14.58 -0.86 22.52
N GLY A 59 15.42 -1.61 21.79
CA GLY A 59 16.55 -2.36 22.36
C GLY A 59 16.17 -3.66 23.07
N LYS A 60 14.87 -3.95 23.25
CA LYS A 60 14.41 -5.22 23.82
C LYS A 60 14.29 -6.26 22.71
N VAL A 61 14.99 -7.39 22.86
CA VAL A 61 14.91 -8.53 21.93
C VAL A 61 13.57 -9.23 22.13
N LEU A 62 12.76 -9.28 21.05
CA LEU A 62 11.46 -9.95 21.03
C LEU A 62 11.55 -11.36 20.45
N TYR A 63 12.42 -11.54 19.46
CA TYR A 63 12.74 -12.81 18.83
C TYR A 63 14.20 -12.86 18.43
N ASP A 64 14.87 -13.98 18.66
CA ASP A 64 16.22 -14.27 18.19
C ASP A 64 16.39 -15.78 18.05
N SER A 65 16.52 -16.24 16.80
CA SER A 65 16.67 -17.66 16.50
C SER A 65 17.98 -18.25 17.04
N SER A 66 19.06 -17.45 17.08
CA SER A 66 20.38 -17.87 17.52
C SER A 66 20.47 -18.10 19.04
N CYS A 67 19.72 -17.29 19.80
CA CYS A 67 19.67 -17.36 21.27
C CYS A 67 18.44 -18.09 21.81
N GLY A 68 17.55 -18.57 20.92
CA GLY A 68 16.30 -19.23 21.32
C GLY A 68 15.27 -18.32 21.99
N ILE A 69 15.39 -17.01 21.82
CA ILE A 69 14.45 -16.03 22.40
C ILE A 69 13.20 -15.95 21.53
N ASN A 70 12.03 -16.10 22.15
CA ASN A 70 10.73 -15.87 21.50
C ASN A 70 9.70 -15.43 22.56
N LEU A 71 9.54 -14.11 22.70
CA LEU A 71 8.58 -13.55 23.65
C LEU A 71 7.15 -13.78 23.17
N SER A 72 6.25 -14.10 24.11
CA SER A 72 4.81 -14.20 23.82
C SER A 72 4.23 -12.83 23.41
N PRO A 73 3.10 -12.78 22.68
CA PRO A 73 2.47 -11.52 22.27
C PRO A 73 2.24 -10.56 23.46
N GLN A 74 1.81 -11.08 24.61
CA GLN A 74 1.54 -10.29 25.84
C GLN A 74 2.79 -9.60 26.38
N GLN A 75 3.97 -10.15 26.12
CA GLN A 75 5.27 -9.60 26.59
C GLN A 75 5.86 -8.57 25.63
N ARG A 76 5.33 -8.48 24.39
CA ARG A 76 5.89 -7.61 23.34
C ARG A 76 5.41 -6.15 23.40
N ARG A 77 4.31 -5.85 24.10
CA ARG A 77 3.68 -4.52 24.16
C ARG A 77 3.35 -3.96 22.76
N ILE A 78 2.89 -4.83 21.87
CA ILE A 78 2.50 -4.51 20.50
C ILE A 78 0.99 -4.67 20.38
N GLY A 79 0.32 -3.63 19.87
CA GLY A 79 -1.09 -3.69 19.51
C GLY A 79 -1.25 -4.31 18.12
N TYR A 80 -2.27 -5.12 17.97
CA TYR A 80 -2.61 -5.72 16.68
C TYR A 80 -4.09 -5.49 16.38
N LEU A 81 -4.38 -4.78 15.31
CA LEU A 81 -5.73 -4.69 14.75
C LEU A 81 -5.87 -5.74 13.65
N PHE A 82 -6.71 -6.73 13.91
CA PHE A 82 -7.03 -7.78 12.96
C PHE A 82 -8.03 -7.29 11.92
N GLN A 83 -7.97 -7.81 10.72
CA GLN A 83 -8.94 -7.56 9.65
C GLN A 83 -10.39 -7.88 10.09
N SER A 84 -10.60 -8.86 10.98
CA SER A 84 -11.89 -9.23 11.55
C SER A 84 -12.25 -8.46 12.82
N TYR A 85 -11.52 -7.37 13.13
CA TYR A 85 -11.66 -6.53 14.33
C TYR A 85 -11.42 -7.25 15.68
N ALA A 86 -11.70 -8.52 15.78
CA ALA A 86 -11.49 -9.40 16.93
C ALA A 86 -11.95 -8.80 18.28
N LEU A 87 -13.08 -8.09 18.31
CA LEU A 87 -13.69 -7.65 19.57
C LEU A 87 -14.12 -8.87 20.41
N PHE A 88 -14.03 -8.75 21.73
CA PHE A 88 -14.52 -9.79 22.63
C PHE A 88 -16.06 -9.80 22.61
N PRO A 89 -16.68 -10.86 22.08
CA PRO A 89 -18.12 -10.84 21.79
C PRO A 89 -19.00 -10.80 23.03
N ASN A 90 -18.48 -11.26 24.18
CA ASN A 90 -19.19 -11.34 25.46
C ASN A 90 -18.91 -10.12 26.36
N MET A 91 -18.31 -9.08 25.84
CA MET A 91 -17.97 -7.84 26.52
C MET A 91 -18.60 -6.66 25.78
N THR A 92 -19.09 -5.66 26.51
CA THR A 92 -19.52 -4.38 25.93
C THR A 92 -18.34 -3.64 25.34
N VAL A 93 -18.59 -2.54 24.63
CA VAL A 93 -17.50 -1.67 24.11
C VAL A 93 -16.63 -1.15 25.25
N GLU A 94 -17.23 -0.65 26.35
CA GLU A 94 -16.52 -0.19 27.52
C GLU A 94 -15.65 -1.29 28.14
N GLU A 95 -16.20 -2.48 28.32
CA GLU A 95 -15.48 -3.64 28.86
C GLU A 95 -14.33 -4.07 27.94
N ASN A 96 -14.52 -4.05 26.62
CA ASN A 96 -13.46 -4.31 25.64
C ASN A 96 -12.27 -3.34 25.81
N LEU A 97 -12.53 -2.05 26.01
CA LEU A 97 -11.48 -1.06 26.25
C LEU A 97 -10.83 -1.28 27.63
N SER A 98 -11.65 -1.41 28.68
CA SER A 98 -11.18 -1.58 30.06
C SER A 98 -10.30 -2.81 30.24
N PHE A 99 -10.58 -3.89 29.50
CA PHE A 99 -9.84 -5.16 29.58
C PHE A 99 -8.37 -5.03 29.19
N VAL A 100 -8.06 -4.20 28.21
CA VAL A 100 -6.68 -4.03 27.71
C VAL A 100 -5.89 -2.97 28.47
N MET A 101 -6.56 -2.11 29.23
CA MET A 101 -5.94 -1.03 30.01
C MET A 101 -5.24 -1.56 31.25
N LYS A 102 -3.99 -1.13 31.46
CA LYS A 102 -3.18 -1.44 32.64
C LYS A 102 -3.23 -0.35 33.72
N GLU A 103 -3.94 0.73 33.46
CA GLU A 103 -4.07 1.85 34.37
C GLU A 103 -4.78 1.48 35.68
N ARG A 104 -4.60 2.34 36.70
CA ARG A 104 -5.34 2.24 37.97
C ARG A 104 -6.84 2.38 37.71
N ALA A 105 -7.63 1.66 38.49
CA ALA A 105 -9.08 1.59 38.33
C ALA A 105 -9.79 2.96 38.39
N ASP A 106 -9.23 3.91 39.15
CA ASP A 106 -9.74 5.27 39.30
C ASP A 106 -9.54 6.16 38.07
N LEU A 107 -8.56 5.86 37.20
CA LEU A 107 -8.24 6.64 36.01
C LEU A 107 -8.90 6.08 34.75
N LYS A 108 -9.26 4.80 34.74
CA LYS A 108 -9.86 4.12 33.56
C LYS A 108 -11.14 4.79 33.04
N PRO A 109 -12.13 5.15 33.89
CA PRO A 109 -13.39 5.67 33.37
C PRO A 109 -13.23 6.93 32.51
N LYS A 110 -12.43 7.88 32.98
CA LYS A 110 -12.16 9.13 32.23
C LYS A 110 -11.47 8.85 30.90
N ARG A 111 -10.44 7.99 30.90
CA ARG A 111 -9.72 7.64 29.67
C ARG A 111 -10.62 6.89 28.68
N ILE A 112 -11.50 6.02 29.15
CA ILE A 112 -12.49 5.34 28.32
C ILE A 112 -13.44 6.35 27.68
N GLU A 113 -13.99 7.31 28.46
CA GLU A 113 -14.83 8.38 27.94
C GLU A 113 -14.13 9.20 26.86
N ASP A 114 -12.89 9.60 27.08
CA ASP A 114 -12.09 10.35 26.13
C ASP A 114 -11.85 9.57 24.83
N LEU A 115 -11.55 8.27 24.92
CA LEU A 115 -11.39 7.39 23.76
C LEU A 115 -12.70 7.19 23.02
N LEU A 116 -13.80 6.90 23.72
CA LEU A 116 -15.11 6.74 23.08
C LEU A 116 -15.56 8.01 22.34
N ALA A 117 -15.27 9.18 22.91
CA ALA A 117 -15.53 10.47 22.28
C ALA A 117 -14.66 10.68 21.04
N SER A 118 -13.35 10.37 21.13
CA SER A 118 -12.40 10.53 20.02
C SER A 118 -12.77 9.66 18.82
N PHE A 119 -13.33 8.48 19.05
CA PHE A 119 -13.82 7.58 17.99
C PHE A 119 -15.31 7.75 17.65
N SER A 120 -15.99 8.77 18.21
CA SER A 120 -17.41 9.05 17.98
C SER A 120 -18.34 7.86 18.27
N ILE A 121 -18.05 7.09 19.33
CA ILE A 121 -18.82 5.91 19.77
C ILE A 121 -19.28 6.01 21.24
N SER A 122 -19.34 7.20 21.82
CA SER A 122 -19.72 7.40 23.24
C SER A 122 -21.10 6.83 23.56
N THR A 123 -22.06 6.89 22.63
CA THR A 123 -23.43 6.36 22.79
C THR A 123 -23.50 4.83 22.76
N LEU A 124 -22.42 4.17 22.36
CA LEU A 124 -22.33 2.72 22.15
C LEU A 124 -21.57 2.01 23.28
N LYS A 125 -21.21 2.71 24.37
CA LYS A 125 -20.37 2.19 25.44
C LYS A 125 -20.89 0.87 26.03
N ASP A 126 -22.22 0.77 26.23
CA ASP A 126 -22.89 -0.39 26.82
C ASP A 126 -23.33 -1.43 25.76
N ALA A 127 -23.04 -1.20 24.46
CA ALA A 127 -23.42 -2.11 23.40
C ALA A 127 -22.43 -3.28 23.27
N PHE A 128 -22.96 -4.46 22.94
CA PHE A 128 -22.15 -5.63 22.59
C PHE A 128 -21.74 -5.58 21.11
N PRO A 129 -20.61 -6.19 20.73
CA PRO A 129 -20.13 -6.20 19.34
C PRO A 129 -21.19 -6.65 18.31
N SER A 130 -22.06 -7.60 18.67
CA SER A 130 -23.12 -8.11 17.80
C SER A 130 -24.21 -7.07 17.46
N ALA A 131 -24.34 -6.01 18.25
CA ALA A 131 -25.29 -4.92 18.03
C ALA A 131 -24.70 -3.76 17.21
N LEU A 132 -23.41 -3.82 16.87
CA LEU A 132 -22.69 -2.76 16.17
C LEU A 132 -22.66 -3.00 14.66
N SER A 133 -22.76 -1.93 13.86
CA SER A 133 -22.42 -1.98 12.43
C SER A 133 -20.92 -2.25 12.23
N GLY A 134 -20.50 -2.67 11.02
CA GLY A 134 -19.09 -2.94 10.72
C GLY A 134 -18.17 -1.75 11.03
N GLY A 135 -18.55 -0.54 10.64
CA GLY A 135 -17.78 0.68 10.96
C GLY A 135 -17.73 0.98 12.47
N GLN A 136 -18.81 0.72 13.21
CA GLN A 136 -18.82 0.87 14.68
C GLN A 136 -17.94 -0.17 15.37
N GLN A 137 -17.95 -1.42 14.89
CA GLN A 137 -17.05 -2.47 15.39
C GLN A 137 -15.59 -2.08 15.16
N GLN A 138 -15.27 -1.54 14.00
CA GLN A 138 -13.93 -1.09 13.68
C GLN A 138 -13.47 0.06 14.57
N ARG A 139 -14.31 1.09 14.77
CA ARG A 139 -14.03 2.20 15.70
C ARG A 139 -13.77 1.69 17.12
N ALA A 140 -14.58 0.76 17.60
CA ALA A 140 -14.40 0.13 18.89
C ALA A 140 -13.09 -0.68 18.97
N ALA A 141 -12.73 -1.40 17.91
CA ALA A 141 -11.47 -2.15 17.83
C ALA A 141 -10.24 -1.23 17.79
N LEU A 142 -10.30 -0.13 17.04
CA LEU A 142 -9.25 0.90 17.04
C LEU A 142 -9.13 1.56 18.42
N ALA A 143 -10.24 1.96 19.03
CA ALA A 143 -10.25 2.52 20.38
C ALA A 143 -9.62 1.55 21.38
N ARG A 144 -9.95 0.26 21.32
CA ARG A 144 -9.34 -0.78 22.15
C ARG A 144 -7.82 -0.93 21.89
N ALA A 145 -7.41 -0.91 20.62
CA ALA A 145 -5.99 -1.01 20.29
C ALA A 145 -5.20 0.16 20.87
N VAL A 146 -5.74 1.39 20.81
CA VAL A 146 -5.11 2.60 21.36
C VAL A 146 -5.22 2.66 22.90
N ALA A 147 -6.25 2.05 23.49
CA ALA A 147 -6.44 1.99 24.93
C ALA A 147 -5.30 1.25 25.68
N ALA A 148 -4.67 0.30 25.00
CA ALA A 148 -3.51 -0.38 25.56
C ALA A 148 -2.27 0.54 25.49
N ASP A 149 -1.46 0.51 26.55
CA ASP A 149 -0.17 1.23 26.59
C ASP A 149 0.86 0.48 25.71
N LEU A 150 0.89 0.85 24.44
CA LEU A 150 1.64 0.16 23.39
C LEU A 150 2.88 0.93 22.96
N GLU A 151 3.89 0.19 22.54
CA GLU A 151 5.10 0.75 21.93
C GLU A 151 5.04 0.75 20.40
N LEU A 152 4.20 -0.10 19.80
CA LEU A 152 4.01 -0.24 18.36
C LEU A 152 2.58 -0.68 18.08
N LEU A 153 1.96 -0.12 17.02
CA LEU A 153 0.65 -0.51 16.53
C LEU A 153 0.77 -1.20 15.17
N LEU A 154 0.19 -2.38 15.01
CA LEU A 154 0.12 -3.13 13.76
C LEU A 154 -1.31 -3.14 13.25
N LEU A 155 -1.51 -2.67 12.02
CA LEU A 155 -2.81 -2.48 11.37
C LEU A 155 -2.89 -3.39 10.14
N ASP A 156 -3.70 -4.44 10.21
CA ASP A 156 -3.86 -5.43 9.15
C ASP A 156 -5.11 -5.14 8.33
N GLU A 157 -4.94 -4.46 7.19
CA GLU A 157 -6.00 -4.00 6.27
C GLU A 157 -7.18 -3.32 7.00
N PRO A 158 -6.92 -2.26 7.77
CA PRO A 158 -7.86 -1.70 8.73
C PRO A 158 -9.17 -1.20 8.12
N PHE A 159 -9.22 -0.89 6.81
CA PHE A 159 -10.39 -0.29 6.17
C PHE A 159 -10.95 -1.12 5.01
N SER A 160 -10.49 -2.37 4.84
CA SER A 160 -10.85 -3.21 3.67
C SER A 160 -12.34 -3.59 3.57
N ALA A 161 -13.09 -3.52 4.68
CA ALA A 161 -14.49 -3.93 4.75
C ALA A 161 -15.48 -2.75 4.79
N LEU A 162 -15.03 -1.51 4.52
CA LEU A 162 -15.83 -0.31 4.65
C LEU A 162 -16.24 0.28 3.31
N ASP A 163 -17.39 0.97 3.31
CA ASP A 163 -17.74 1.88 2.22
C ASP A 163 -16.85 3.13 2.22
N THR A 164 -16.73 3.79 1.08
CA THR A 164 -15.80 4.91 0.84
C THR A 164 -15.99 6.06 1.83
N TYR A 165 -17.23 6.41 2.16
CA TYR A 165 -17.52 7.56 3.04
C TYR A 165 -17.08 7.29 4.49
N VAL A 166 -17.39 6.11 5.02
CA VAL A 166 -16.97 5.70 6.37
C VAL A 166 -15.45 5.55 6.44
N LYS A 167 -14.84 5.02 5.36
CA LYS A 167 -13.39 4.87 5.24
C LYS A 167 -12.66 6.20 5.40
N GLU A 168 -13.04 7.24 4.65
CA GLU A 168 -12.40 8.57 4.72
C GLU A 168 -12.47 9.20 6.13
N GLN A 169 -13.62 9.06 6.80
CA GLN A 169 -13.75 9.53 8.18
C GLN A 169 -12.80 8.82 9.13
N LEU A 170 -12.75 7.49 9.06
CA LEU A 170 -11.92 6.67 9.94
C LEU A 170 -10.42 6.84 9.67
N GLU A 171 -10.02 7.03 8.42
CA GLU A 171 -8.65 7.38 8.06
C GLU A 171 -8.23 8.68 8.76
N SER A 172 -9.07 9.72 8.69
CA SER A 172 -8.80 11.00 9.34
C SER A 172 -8.76 10.88 10.88
N GLU A 173 -9.62 10.04 11.47
CA GLU A 173 -9.60 9.77 12.92
C GLU A 173 -8.31 9.03 13.31
N LEU A 174 -7.90 8.02 12.54
CA LEU A 174 -6.68 7.25 12.79
C LEU A 174 -5.43 8.13 12.64
N ASP A 175 -5.35 8.94 11.59
CA ASP A 175 -4.24 9.87 11.36
C ASP A 175 -4.03 10.82 12.57
N ARG A 176 -5.11 11.44 13.04
CA ARG A 176 -5.07 12.28 14.25
C ARG A 176 -4.57 11.51 15.46
N LEU A 177 -5.02 10.27 15.64
CA LEU A 177 -4.61 9.45 16.78
C LEU A 177 -3.14 9.10 16.72
N LEU A 178 -2.63 8.66 15.57
CA LEU A 178 -1.22 8.36 15.36
C LEU A 178 -0.37 9.61 15.66
N PHE A 179 -0.81 10.77 15.22
CA PHE A 179 -0.14 12.04 15.49
C PHE A 179 -0.12 12.41 16.98
N PHE A 180 -1.28 12.33 17.67
CA PHE A 180 -1.39 12.73 19.08
C PHE A 180 -0.68 11.77 20.04
N TYR A 181 -0.69 10.48 19.76
CA TYR A 181 -0.09 9.49 20.63
C TYR A 181 1.40 9.26 20.35
N GLY A 182 1.94 9.87 19.27
CA GLY A 182 3.36 9.76 18.90
C GLY A 182 3.82 8.31 18.72
N ASN A 183 2.87 7.40 18.48
CA ASN A 183 3.14 5.99 18.36
C ASN A 183 3.52 5.65 16.93
N SER A 184 4.55 4.84 16.80
CA SER A 184 4.87 4.25 15.52
C SER A 184 3.88 3.15 15.19
N ALA A 185 3.60 3.02 13.90
CA ALA A 185 2.69 2.00 13.41
C ALA A 185 3.24 1.33 12.12
N ILE A 186 2.79 0.12 11.90
CA ILE A 186 2.93 -0.54 10.59
C ILE A 186 1.52 -0.80 10.08
N LEU A 187 1.21 -0.22 8.93
CA LEU A 187 -0.04 -0.40 8.21
C LEU A 187 0.21 -1.30 7.00
N VAL A 188 -0.53 -2.38 6.85
CA VAL A 188 -0.55 -3.14 5.61
C VAL A 188 -1.84 -2.88 4.86
N SER A 189 -1.73 -2.60 3.57
CA SER A 189 -2.86 -2.31 2.70
C SER A 189 -2.60 -2.81 1.26
N HIS A 190 -3.66 -2.97 0.50
CA HIS A 190 -3.61 -3.11 -0.96
C HIS A 190 -4.04 -1.80 -1.67
N ASP A 191 -4.44 -0.79 -0.91
CA ASP A 191 -4.86 0.53 -1.40
C ASP A 191 -3.68 1.52 -1.26
N VAL A 192 -3.20 2.01 -2.39
CA VAL A 192 -2.05 2.94 -2.47
C VAL A 192 -2.38 4.27 -1.81
N ASP A 193 -3.58 4.80 -2.05
CA ASP A 193 -3.98 6.10 -1.54
C ASP A 193 -4.12 6.09 -0.02
N GLU A 194 -4.66 4.99 0.54
CA GLU A 194 -4.72 4.75 1.98
C GLU A 194 -3.33 4.72 2.60
N ALA A 195 -2.44 3.88 2.07
CA ALA A 195 -1.08 3.76 2.57
C ALA A 195 -0.31 5.09 2.47
N PHE A 196 -0.49 5.82 1.36
CA PHE A 196 0.16 7.11 1.13
C PHE A 196 -0.30 8.19 2.11
N ARG A 197 -1.61 8.24 2.42
CA ARG A 197 -2.15 9.25 3.37
C ARG A 197 -1.67 9.00 4.80
N LEU A 198 -1.65 7.75 5.24
CA LEU A 198 -1.43 7.39 6.65
C LEU A 198 0.02 7.10 7.03
N SER A 199 0.94 6.98 6.07
CA SER A 199 2.32 6.63 6.38
C SER A 199 3.31 7.74 6.06
N ASP A 200 4.46 7.70 6.75
CA ASP A 200 5.62 8.54 6.48
C ASP A 200 6.50 7.88 5.42
N LYS A 201 6.73 6.58 5.58
CA LYS A 201 7.50 5.73 4.68
C LYS A 201 6.68 4.57 4.15
N MET A 202 7.09 4.07 3.01
CA MET A 202 6.41 2.95 2.38
C MET A 202 7.40 1.88 1.92
N ALA A 203 6.91 0.66 1.86
CA ALA A 203 7.60 -0.48 1.27
C ALA A 203 6.61 -1.35 0.49
N VAL A 204 7.12 -2.15 -0.42
CA VAL A 204 6.33 -3.14 -1.16
C VAL A 204 6.72 -4.53 -0.72
N ILE A 205 5.75 -5.42 -0.58
CA ILE A 205 5.99 -6.85 -0.42
C ILE A 205 5.39 -7.60 -1.61
N GLN A 206 6.20 -8.42 -2.27
CA GLN A 206 5.77 -9.25 -3.38
C GLN A 206 6.39 -10.65 -3.23
N ASP A 207 5.56 -11.67 -3.39
CA ASP A 207 5.96 -13.10 -3.32
C ASP A 207 6.80 -13.42 -2.06
N GLY A 208 6.44 -12.81 -0.94
CA GLY A 208 7.12 -12.96 0.35
C GLY A 208 8.36 -12.10 0.55
N LYS A 209 8.84 -11.39 -0.46
CA LYS A 209 10.01 -10.53 -0.33
C LYS A 209 9.57 -9.09 -0.04
N LEU A 210 10.04 -8.53 1.07
CA LEU A 210 9.90 -7.10 1.36
C LEU A 210 11.01 -6.34 0.62
N PHE A 211 10.61 -5.35 -0.18
CA PHE A 211 11.54 -4.43 -0.83
C PHE A 211 11.98 -3.32 0.14
N PRO A 212 13.06 -2.58 -0.17
CA PRO A 212 13.57 -1.53 0.70
C PRO A 212 12.51 -0.50 1.09
N VAL A 213 12.56 -0.06 2.35
CA VAL A 213 11.71 1.02 2.86
C VAL A 213 12.21 2.35 2.28
N LYS A 214 11.28 3.14 1.72
CA LYS A 214 11.55 4.43 1.10
C LYS A 214 10.63 5.51 1.64
N GLU A 215 10.97 6.78 1.43
CA GLU A 215 10.05 7.88 1.60
C GLU A 215 8.84 7.69 0.67
N LYS A 216 7.63 7.92 1.18
CA LYS A 216 6.39 7.64 0.42
C LYS A 216 6.34 8.33 -0.95
N HIS A 217 6.79 9.59 -1.03
CA HIS A 217 6.84 10.33 -2.28
C HIS A 217 7.82 9.72 -3.28
N GLU A 218 8.95 9.21 -2.80
CA GLU A 218 9.95 8.56 -3.65
C GLU A 218 9.43 7.25 -4.22
N LEU A 219 8.83 6.38 -3.40
CA LEU A 219 8.28 5.11 -3.85
C LEU A 219 7.20 5.29 -4.93
N ILE A 220 6.30 6.28 -4.76
CA ILE A 220 5.20 6.52 -5.71
C ILE A 220 5.67 7.22 -6.98
N SER A 221 6.59 8.20 -6.87
CA SER A 221 7.01 9.00 -8.03
C SER A 221 8.17 8.40 -8.81
N ARG A 222 9.00 7.58 -8.16
CA ARG A 222 10.22 7.00 -8.74
C ARG A 222 10.42 5.54 -8.32
N PRO A 223 9.51 4.65 -8.69
CA PRO A 223 9.69 3.23 -8.42
C PRO A 223 10.97 2.72 -9.11
N GLU A 224 11.72 1.87 -8.45
CA GLU A 224 12.96 1.28 -8.97
C GLU A 224 12.78 -0.15 -9.46
N THR A 225 11.70 -0.82 -9.03
CA THR A 225 11.40 -2.20 -9.41
C THR A 225 10.03 -2.30 -10.04
N SER A 226 9.81 -3.38 -10.82
CA SER A 226 8.49 -3.67 -11.39
C SER A 226 7.43 -3.86 -10.29
N ALA A 227 7.81 -4.45 -9.15
CA ALA A 227 6.94 -4.62 -8.00
C ALA A 227 6.49 -3.27 -7.41
N GLU A 228 7.42 -2.33 -7.22
CA GLU A 228 7.10 -0.98 -6.76
C GLU A 228 6.19 -0.25 -7.75
N ALA A 229 6.50 -0.31 -9.05
CA ALA A 229 5.71 0.35 -10.09
C ALA A 229 4.27 -0.15 -10.13
N VAL A 230 4.04 -1.48 -10.08
CA VAL A 230 2.70 -2.07 -10.00
C VAL A 230 1.95 -1.55 -8.79
N ASN A 231 2.58 -1.59 -7.63
CA ASN A 231 1.96 -1.17 -6.38
C ASN A 231 1.82 0.37 -6.27
N ALA A 232 2.62 1.15 -7.00
CA ALA A 232 2.46 2.60 -7.15
C ALA A 232 1.36 2.99 -8.15
N GLY A 233 0.67 2.01 -8.76
CA GLY A 233 -0.46 2.24 -9.66
C GLY A 233 -0.09 2.39 -11.13
N PHE A 234 1.16 2.12 -11.52
CA PHE A 234 1.53 2.09 -12.94
C PHE A 234 0.89 0.90 -13.64
N SER A 235 0.09 1.18 -14.65
CA SER A 235 -0.61 0.16 -15.46
C SER A 235 0.14 -0.23 -16.73
N ASN A 236 1.04 0.61 -17.22
CA ASN A 236 1.82 0.40 -18.43
C ASN A 236 3.24 -0.02 -18.07
N ILE A 237 3.44 -1.29 -17.80
CA ILE A 237 4.75 -1.87 -17.50
C ILE A 237 5.08 -2.89 -18.59
N SER A 238 6.31 -2.85 -19.09
CA SER A 238 6.80 -3.75 -20.13
C SER A 238 8.21 -4.23 -19.82
N SER A 239 8.50 -5.49 -20.09
CA SER A 239 9.86 -5.97 -20.27
C SER A 239 10.50 -5.27 -21.47
N ILE A 240 11.81 -5.29 -21.53
CA ILE A 240 12.53 -4.60 -22.60
C ILE A 240 13.54 -5.51 -23.28
N SER A 241 13.70 -5.30 -24.58
CA SER A 241 14.81 -5.81 -25.39
C SER A 241 15.68 -4.61 -25.81
N ILE A 242 16.93 -4.57 -25.35
CA ILE A 242 17.88 -3.48 -25.69
C ILE A 242 18.39 -3.73 -27.12
N VAL A 243 18.20 -2.73 -27.99
CA VAL A 243 18.64 -2.76 -29.39
C VAL A 243 19.95 -1.99 -29.57
N GLY A 244 20.15 -0.94 -28.80
CA GLY A 244 21.33 -0.11 -28.84
C GLY A 244 21.49 0.68 -27.53
N ASP A 245 22.57 1.46 -27.41
CA ASP A 245 22.87 2.24 -26.19
C ASP A 245 21.75 3.17 -25.76
N ARG A 246 20.91 3.61 -26.69
CA ARG A 246 19.82 4.58 -26.51
C ARG A 246 18.49 4.11 -27.09
N GLU A 247 18.40 2.86 -27.47
CA GLU A 247 17.20 2.32 -28.12
C GLU A 247 16.81 0.99 -27.49
N LEU A 248 15.54 0.86 -27.17
CA LEU A 248 14.92 -0.38 -26.67
C LEU A 248 13.58 -0.66 -27.34
N ILE A 249 13.18 -1.91 -27.27
CA ILE A 249 11.82 -2.36 -27.59
C ILE A 249 11.10 -2.60 -26.27
N ALA A 250 9.92 -1.99 -26.10
CA ALA A 250 8.98 -2.36 -25.03
C ALA A 250 8.20 -3.57 -25.52
N ASP A 251 8.60 -4.76 -25.05
CA ASP A 251 8.21 -6.05 -25.63
C ASP A 251 6.70 -6.28 -25.60
N GLU A 252 6.04 -5.99 -24.46
CA GLU A 252 4.59 -6.18 -24.31
C GLU A 252 3.78 -5.24 -25.20
N PHE A 253 4.31 -4.07 -25.51
CA PHE A 253 3.62 -3.08 -26.35
C PHE A 253 4.03 -3.13 -27.83
N GLY A 254 5.18 -3.76 -28.11
CA GLY A 254 5.73 -3.87 -29.45
C GLY A 254 6.16 -2.52 -30.04
N ILE A 255 6.62 -1.57 -29.19
CA ILE A 255 7.08 -0.25 -29.61
C ILE A 255 8.59 -0.08 -29.41
N ASN A 256 9.24 0.56 -30.38
CA ASN A 256 10.63 0.97 -30.26
C ASN A 256 10.68 2.37 -29.66
N ILE A 257 11.49 2.54 -28.63
CA ILE A 257 11.64 3.81 -27.93
C ILE A 257 13.12 4.22 -27.98
N THR A 258 13.35 5.46 -28.41
CA THR A 258 14.69 6.06 -28.45
C THR A 258 14.80 7.11 -27.35
N PHE A 259 15.94 7.14 -26.65
CA PHE A 259 16.22 8.02 -25.53
C PHE A 259 17.38 8.99 -25.85
N ASN A 260 17.36 10.15 -25.24
CA ASN A 260 18.46 11.10 -25.30
C ASN A 260 19.69 10.60 -24.52
N ASN A 261 19.45 9.87 -23.44
CA ASN A 261 20.48 9.32 -22.56
C ASN A 261 20.71 7.82 -22.80
N ILE A 262 21.85 7.31 -22.36
CA ILE A 262 22.19 5.89 -22.41
C ILE A 262 21.26 5.13 -21.45
N ILE A 263 20.72 4.02 -21.94
CA ILE A 263 19.88 3.10 -21.15
C ILE A 263 20.78 2.38 -20.14
N PRO A 264 20.41 2.38 -18.85
CA PRO A 264 21.23 1.71 -17.83
C PRO A 264 21.29 0.18 -18.05
N ASP A 265 22.47 -0.41 -17.89
CA ASP A 265 22.70 -1.85 -18.07
C ASP A 265 21.85 -2.74 -17.14
N TRP A 266 21.45 -2.19 -15.99
CA TRP A 266 20.59 -2.88 -15.03
C TRP A 266 19.10 -2.84 -15.38
N CYS A 267 18.67 -2.06 -16.37
CA CYS A 267 17.27 -1.94 -16.77
C CYS A 267 16.75 -3.29 -17.31
N ARG A 268 15.61 -3.70 -16.84
CA ARG A 268 14.92 -4.93 -17.29
C ARG A 268 13.48 -4.68 -17.69
N TYR A 269 12.88 -3.64 -17.13
CA TYR A 269 11.53 -3.21 -17.41
C TYR A 269 11.47 -1.70 -17.55
N ILE A 270 10.41 -1.22 -18.19
CA ILE A 270 10.02 0.18 -18.15
C ILE A 270 8.59 0.31 -17.63
N ALA A 271 8.31 1.39 -16.93
CA ALA A 271 6.96 1.84 -16.62
C ALA A 271 6.67 3.16 -17.34
N ILE A 272 5.49 3.28 -17.90
CA ILE A 272 5.02 4.49 -18.59
C ILE A 272 3.83 5.07 -17.82
N SER A 273 3.92 6.33 -17.42
CA SER A 273 2.83 7.01 -16.73
C SER A 273 1.63 7.19 -17.67
N SER A 274 0.47 6.65 -17.27
CA SER A 274 -0.76 6.79 -18.08
C SER A 274 -1.25 8.24 -18.19
N ARG A 275 -0.95 9.07 -17.19
CA ARG A 275 -1.37 10.48 -17.13
C ARG A 275 -0.48 11.42 -17.93
N ALA A 276 0.70 10.97 -18.31
CA ALA A 276 1.64 11.76 -19.10
C ALA A 276 1.54 11.47 -20.61
N LEU A 277 0.65 10.58 -21.02
CA LEU A 277 0.40 10.26 -22.41
C LEU A 277 -0.56 11.29 -23.02
N GLU A 278 -0.29 11.72 -24.24
CA GLU A 278 -1.02 12.76 -24.95
C GLU A 278 -1.48 12.28 -26.32
N LEU A 279 -2.67 12.72 -26.74
CA LEU A 279 -3.12 12.55 -28.12
C LEU A 279 -2.43 13.61 -28.99
N ALA A 280 -1.67 13.18 -29.99
CA ALA A 280 -0.98 14.07 -30.92
C ALA A 280 -1.82 14.26 -32.19
N ALA A 281 -1.94 15.49 -32.62
CA ALA A 281 -2.59 15.83 -33.89
C ALA A 281 -1.69 15.50 -35.12
N ASP A 282 -0.35 15.50 -34.88
CA ASP A 282 0.66 15.26 -35.88
C ASP A 282 1.51 14.06 -35.51
N THR A 283 1.60 13.07 -36.40
CA THR A 283 2.37 11.83 -36.22
C THR A 283 3.84 11.96 -36.61
N GLU A 284 4.26 13.09 -37.18
CA GLU A 284 5.67 13.34 -37.52
C GLU A 284 6.51 13.92 -36.39
N GLN A 285 5.89 14.19 -35.23
CA GLN A 285 6.61 14.68 -34.04
C GLN A 285 7.41 13.57 -33.37
N GLU A 286 8.48 13.95 -32.69
CA GLU A 286 9.30 13.03 -31.87
C GLU A 286 8.45 12.36 -30.77
N CYS A 287 8.73 11.10 -30.49
CA CYS A 287 8.06 10.30 -29.47
C CYS A 287 6.55 10.08 -29.72
N VAL A 288 6.06 10.22 -30.97
CA VAL A 288 4.68 9.94 -31.36
C VAL A 288 4.60 8.60 -32.09
N TYR A 289 3.68 7.77 -31.63
CA TYR A 289 3.46 6.42 -32.17
C TYR A 289 2.05 6.33 -32.74
N THR A 290 1.92 5.80 -33.94
CA THR A 290 0.59 5.49 -34.55
C THR A 290 0.01 4.27 -33.83
N MET A 291 -1.09 4.49 -33.12
CA MET A 291 -1.73 3.51 -32.27
C MET A 291 -3.23 3.41 -32.63
N LYS A 292 -3.74 2.20 -32.62
CA LYS A 292 -5.15 1.92 -32.80
C LYS A 292 -5.89 1.99 -31.47
N LEU A 293 -6.94 2.81 -31.37
CA LEU A 293 -7.82 2.88 -30.22
C LEU A 293 -8.67 1.61 -30.15
N LEU A 294 -8.57 0.87 -29.05
CA LEU A 294 -9.32 -0.36 -28.83
C LEU A 294 -10.59 -0.13 -28.03
N ARG A 295 -10.50 0.76 -27.04
CA ARG A 295 -11.58 0.96 -26.07
C ARG A 295 -11.43 2.31 -25.39
N VAL A 296 -12.60 2.94 -25.15
CA VAL A 296 -12.75 4.12 -24.28
C VAL A 296 -13.55 3.70 -23.05
N VAL A 297 -13.08 4.06 -21.87
CA VAL A 297 -13.81 3.87 -20.62
C VAL A 297 -13.95 5.24 -19.95
N GLU A 298 -15.17 5.67 -19.77
CA GLU A 298 -15.47 6.92 -19.08
C GLU A 298 -15.40 6.74 -17.58
N ASN A 299 -14.70 7.65 -16.91
CA ASN A 299 -14.68 7.79 -15.47
C ASN A 299 -15.26 9.15 -15.07
N THR A 300 -15.39 9.43 -13.78
CA THR A 300 -15.97 10.69 -13.26
C THR A 300 -15.24 11.93 -13.76
N SER A 301 -13.90 11.95 -13.73
CA SER A 301 -13.05 13.10 -14.05
C SER A 301 -12.17 12.92 -15.30
N SER A 302 -12.06 11.69 -15.82
CA SER A 302 -11.14 11.35 -16.91
C SER A 302 -11.74 10.30 -17.84
N TYR A 303 -11.09 10.12 -18.99
CA TYR A 303 -11.28 9.00 -19.89
C TYR A 303 -10.07 8.10 -19.83
N PHE A 304 -10.27 6.78 -19.72
CA PHE A 304 -9.24 5.79 -19.93
C PHE A 304 -9.31 5.30 -21.38
N LEU A 305 -8.27 5.58 -22.14
CA LEU A 305 -8.12 5.19 -23.53
C LEU A 305 -7.13 4.03 -23.62
N TYR A 306 -7.51 2.97 -24.28
CA TYR A 306 -6.65 1.78 -24.44
C TYR A 306 -6.18 1.70 -25.89
N PHE A 307 -4.89 1.85 -26.09
CA PHE A 307 -4.25 1.86 -27.40
C PHE A 307 -3.39 0.61 -27.63
N ARG A 308 -3.33 0.16 -28.87
CA ARG A 308 -2.40 -0.89 -29.32
C ARG A 308 -1.72 -0.44 -30.59
N LYS A 309 -0.43 -0.75 -30.73
CA LYS A 309 0.30 -0.50 -31.95
C LYS A 309 -0.34 -1.28 -33.13
N SER A 310 -0.59 -0.60 -34.22
CA SER A 310 -1.20 -1.20 -35.40
C SER A 310 -0.34 -2.35 -35.96
N GLY A 311 -0.97 -3.46 -36.32
CA GLY A 311 -0.29 -4.65 -36.80
C GLY A 311 0.38 -5.54 -35.78
N THR A 312 0.23 -5.27 -34.47
CA THR A 312 0.78 -6.11 -33.41
C THR A 312 -0.30 -6.79 -32.56
N LEU A 313 0.04 -7.91 -31.92
CA LEU A 313 -0.80 -8.59 -30.92
C LEU A 313 -0.42 -8.20 -29.49
N GLY A 314 0.41 -7.15 -29.32
CA GLY A 314 0.90 -6.68 -28.04
C GLY A 314 -0.21 -6.24 -27.09
N ARG A 315 0.18 -6.06 -25.82
CA ARG A 315 -0.70 -5.53 -24.76
C ARG A 315 -1.09 -4.09 -25.08
N ALA A 316 -2.29 -3.69 -24.67
CA ALA A 316 -2.72 -2.30 -24.82
C ALA A 316 -2.02 -1.37 -23.83
N ILE A 317 -1.65 -0.18 -24.30
CA ILE A 317 -1.20 0.94 -23.45
C ILE A 317 -2.44 1.70 -22.99
N LYS A 318 -2.53 1.98 -21.70
CA LYS A 318 -3.60 2.78 -21.08
C LYS A 318 -3.15 4.23 -20.99
N ALA A 319 -3.89 5.15 -21.60
CA ALA A 319 -3.76 6.59 -21.38
C ALA A 319 -4.93 7.09 -20.53
N GLU A 320 -4.65 7.99 -19.58
CA GLU A 320 -5.64 8.67 -18.75
C GLU A 320 -5.67 10.14 -19.13
N ILE A 321 -6.77 10.60 -19.71
CA ILE A 321 -6.93 11.96 -20.19
C ILE A 321 -8.07 12.65 -19.44
N SER A 322 -7.79 13.79 -18.83
CA SER A 322 -8.80 14.58 -18.12
C SER A 322 -9.91 15.03 -19.07
N LYS A 323 -11.16 15.04 -18.56
CA LYS A 323 -12.33 15.56 -19.28
C LYS A 323 -12.21 17.06 -19.61
N GLU A 324 -11.35 17.79 -18.92
CA GLU A 324 -11.05 19.19 -19.22
C GLU A 324 -10.38 19.37 -20.59
N TYR A 325 -9.57 18.38 -21.03
CA TYR A 325 -8.87 18.42 -22.31
C TYR A 325 -9.70 17.87 -23.47
N ILE A 326 -10.65 16.98 -23.21
CA ILE A 326 -11.52 16.38 -24.24
C ILE A 326 -12.98 16.72 -23.88
N LYS A 327 -13.53 17.75 -24.52
CA LYS A 327 -14.92 18.15 -24.35
C LYS A 327 -15.90 17.35 -25.22
N ASP A 328 -15.43 16.88 -26.36
CA ASP A 328 -16.20 16.05 -27.31
C ASP A 328 -15.46 14.74 -27.52
N ILE A 329 -16.13 13.63 -27.28
CA ILE A 329 -15.60 12.28 -27.48
C ILE A 329 -16.09 11.63 -28.77
N SER A 330 -16.88 12.32 -29.57
CA SER A 330 -17.48 11.78 -30.80
C SER A 330 -16.45 11.30 -31.83
N PHE A 331 -15.21 11.84 -31.75
CA PHE A 331 -14.10 11.42 -32.62
C PHE A 331 -13.34 10.19 -32.08
N LEU A 332 -13.59 9.76 -30.82
CA LEU A 332 -12.93 8.61 -30.24
C LEU A 332 -13.64 7.30 -30.58
N GLU A 333 -13.64 6.96 -31.85
CA GLU A 333 -14.23 5.71 -32.31
C GLU A 333 -13.25 4.53 -32.19
N ASN A 334 -13.75 3.41 -31.69
CA ASN A 334 -12.96 2.18 -31.61
C ASN A 334 -12.50 1.73 -32.99
N GLY A 335 -11.22 1.44 -33.09
CA GLY A 335 -10.61 1.02 -34.34
C GLY A 335 -9.94 2.15 -35.12
N THR A 336 -10.15 3.41 -34.75
CA THR A 336 -9.47 4.58 -35.33
C THR A 336 -8.02 4.64 -34.88
N GLU A 337 -7.14 5.10 -35.76
CA GLU A 337 -5.73 5.32 -35.50
C GLU A 337 -5.50 6.74 -35.02
N PHE A 338 -4.69 6.86 -33.96
CA PHE A 338 -4.27 8.13 -33.36
C PHE A 338 -2.77 8.18 -33.20
N GLY A 339 -2.20 9.36 -33.27
CA GLY A 339 -0.87 9.62 -32.72
C GLY A 339 -0.90 9.63 -31.20
N LEU A 340 -0.17 8.72 -30.55
CA LEU A 340 0.02 8.70 -29.11
C LEU A 340 1.44 9.18 -28.79
N ARG A 341 1.54 10.32 -28.16
CA ARG A 341 2.83 10.85 -27.67
C ARG A 341 3.19 10.23 -26.36
N ILE A 342 4.39 9.66 -26.28
CA ILE A 342 4.98 9.07 -25.06
C ILE A 342 6.22 9.88 -24.70
N PRO A 343 6.13 10.93 -23.90
CA PRO A 343 7.29 11.75 -23.54
C PRO A 343 8.35 10.91 -22.80
N GLU A 344 9.64 11.09 -23.12
CA GLU A 344 10.74 10.38 -22.44
C GLU A 344 10.68 10.54 -20.91
N ALA A 345 10.32 11.73 -20.44
CA ALA A 345 10.16 12.02 -19.01
C ALA A 345 9.03 11.22 -18.32
N SER A 346 8.11 10.61 -19.10
CA SER A 346 7.03 9.75 -18.60
C SER A 346 7.46 8.30 -18.38
N ILE A 347 8.68 7.95 -18.80
CA ILE A 347 9.20 6.58 -18.81
C ILE A 347 10.19 6.41 -17.66
N MET A 348 10.00 5.38 -16.88
CA MET A 348 10.88 5.00 -15.77
C MET A 348 11.58 3.69 -16.09
N PHE A 349 12.87 3.64 -15.87
CA PHE A 349 13.67 2.42 -15.95
C PHE A 349 13.55 1.64 -14.65
N LEU A 350 13.24 0.36 -14.75
CA LEU A 350 13.00 -0.50 -13.61
C LEU A 350 13.92 -1.71 -13.62
N ARG A 351 14.32 -2.14 -12.43
CA ARG A 351 14.92 -3.46 -12.16
C ARG A 351 13.81 -4.52 -12.13
N GLN A 352 14.22 -5.77 -12.00
CA GLN A 352 13.28 -6.87 -11.82
C GLN A 352 12.52 -6.77 -10.50
#